data_0d4e1d68e9bd54963e5b8a8b1119d6c3
#
_entry.id   0d4e1d68e9bd54963e5b8a8b1119d6c3
#
_cell.length_a   1.000
_cell.length_b   1.000
_cell.length_c   1.000
_cell.angle_alpha   90.00
_cell.angle_beta   90.00
_cell.angle_gamma   90.00
#
_symmetry.space_group_name_H-M   'P 1'
#
loop_
_entity.id
_entity.type
_entity.pdbx_description
1 polymer ?
#
loop_
_entity_poly.entity_id
_entity_poly.type
_entity_poly.pdbx_seq_one_letter_code
_entity_poly.pdbx_strand_id
1 'polypeptide(L)'
;MCGIVGFTGKHQAAPILLDGLSKLEYGGYDSAGIAVRNGDGETEVLKAKGRLKVLAEKTNNGESVLGTCGIGHTRWATHGEPSENNAHPHMTDDGNVVAVHNGIIENYQELKNKLTHKGYTFYSETDTEVAVKLIDYYYKKYEGTPVDAITHSMVRIRGSYALAIMFKDYPGEIYVARKDSPMILGVADGEAFVASDVPAILKYTRNVYYIGNLEMARVKKGEITFYNLDGDEIEKELKTIEWDAEAAEKAGYEHFMMKEIHEQPKAVMDTLNSVLKDGKIDLTEVGMGEETIQKIQQIYIIACGSAYHVGMAAQYVLEDLAQIPVRVELASEFRYRKMALNTNSLAVIVSQSGETADSLAALRKCKEKGILTLGIVNVVGSSIAREADNVFYTLAGPEISVATTKAYSTQLIASYALAIQFAKVRGTITEEAYDNYITELQTLPDKIHKILEDKERIQWFAAKQANVKDAFFVGRGIDYAISLEGSLKMKEISYIHSEAYAAGELKHGTISLIEDGTLVIGVLTQPDLYEKTISNMVECKSRGAYLMGLTTFGNYNTEDTADFTVYIPKTDPHFATSLAVIPLQLLGYYVSVAKGLDVDKPRNLAKSVTVE
;
A
#
# COMPACT_ATOMS: atom_id res chain seq x y z
N MET A 1 -0.09 -7.21 -5.17
CA MET A 1 -1.52 -7.53 -5.38
C MET A 1 -1.77 -7.63 -6.88
N CYS A 2 -2.58 -8.61 -7.32
CA CYS A 2 -2.97 -8.75 -8.72
C CYS A 2 -3.85 -7.59 -9.20
N GLY A 3 -3.81 -7.25 -10.50
CA GLY A 3 -4.68 -6.26 -11.11
C GLY A 3 -5.84 -6.92 -11.84
N ILE A 4 -7.08 -6.46 -11.59
CA ILE A 4 -8.27 -6.84 -12.35
C ILE A 4 -8.77 -5.64 -13.14
N VAL A 5 -9.10 -5.85 -14.42
CA VAL A 5 -9.84 -4.90 -15.27
C VAL A 5 -10.92 -5.65 -16.01
N GLY A 6 -12.13 -5.11 -16.05
CA GLY A 6 -13.24 -5.57 -16.87
C GLY A 6 -13.84 -4.39 -17.65
N PHE A 7 -14.35 -4.67 -18.83
CA PHE A 7 -14.99 -3.68 -19.67
C PHE A 7 -16.16 -4.30 -20.43
N THR A 8 -17.28 -3.57 -20.50
CA THR A 8 -18.37 -3.84 -21.42
C THR A 8 -18.93 -2.53 -21.95
N GLY A 9 -19.06 -2.42 -23.28
CA GLY A 9 -19.46 -1.14 -23.87
C GLY A 9 -19.59 -1.15 -25.38
N LYS A 10 -19.25 -0.01 -25.98
CA LYS A 10 -19.34 0.23 -27.45
C LYS A 10 -17.98 -0.01 -28.13
N HIS A 11 -16.87 0.14 -27.41
CA HIS A 11 -15.51 0.04 -27.96
C HIS A 11 -14.97 -1.41 -27.86
N GLN A 12 -13.84 -1.67 -28.55
CA GLN A 12 -13.13 -2.94 -28.43
C GLN A 12 -12.56 -3.08 -27.00
N ALA A 13 -12.81 -4.22 -26.37
CA ALA A 13 -12.44 -4.46 -24.98
C ALA A 13 -10.92 -4.61 -24.80
N ALA A 14 -10.25 -5.38 -25.64
CA ALA A 14 -8.86 -5.75 -25.43
C ALA A 14 -7.89 -4.55 -25.26
N PRO A 15 -7.93 -3.49 -26.10
CA PRO A 15 -7.08 -2.31 -25.86
C PRO A 15 -7.36 -1.61 -24.53
N ILE A 16 -8.63 -1.53 -24.11
CA ILE A 16 -9.04 -0.90 -22.84
C ILE A 16 -8.55 -1.75 -21.64
N LEU A 17 -8.68 -3.08 -21.75
CA LEU A 17 -8.17 -3.99 -20.73
C LEU A 17 -6.66 -3.86 -20.57
N LEU A 18 -5.90 -3.84 -21.65
CA LEU A 18 -4.44 -3.69 -21.62
C LEU A 18 -4.02 -2.31 -21.09
N ASP A 19 -4.69 -1.23 -21.48
CA ASP A 19 -4.43 0.10 -20.92
C ASP A 19 -4.67 0.15 -19.41
N GLY A 20 -5.82 -0.34 -18.95
CA GLY A 20 -6.12 -0.41 -17.51
C GLY A 20 -5.17 -1.31 -16.73
N LEU A 21 -4.84 -2.50 -17.25
CA LEU A 21 -3.87 -3.40 -16.63
C LEU A 21 -2.47 -2.79 -16.54
N SER A 22 -2.07 -1.95 -17.52
CA SER A 22 -0.79 -1.25 -17.48
C SER A 22 -0.66 -0.32 -16.28
N LYS A 23 -1.79 0.25 -15.84
CA LYS A 23 -1.87 1.11 -14.65
C LYS A 23 -1.87 0.31 -13.34
N LEU A 24 -2.13 -0.99 -13.39
CA LEU A 24 -2.15 -1.89 -12.23
C LEU A 24 -0.95 -2.84 -12.16
N GLU A 25 -0.01 -2.77 -13.11
CA GLU A 25 1.14 -3.68 -13.17
C GLU A 25 2.06 -3.58 -11.94
N TYR A 26 1.98 -2.46 -11.18
CA TYR A 26 2.64 -2.34 -9.88
C TYR A 26 2.17 -3.38 -8.83
N GLY A 27 1.02 -4.01 -9.07
CA GLY A 27 0.44 -5.02 -8.19
C GLY A 27 0.72 -6.46 -8.61
N GLY A 28 1.16 -6.72 -9.85
CA GLY A 28 1.44 -8.07 -10.34
C GLY A 28 2.06 -8.05 -11.73
N TYR A 29 3.12 -8.82 -11.93
CA TYR A 29 3.91 -8.85 -13.17
C TYR A 29 4.51 -10.22 -13.49
N ASP A 30 4.05 -11.27 -12.81
CA ASP A 30 4.54 -12.65 -13.01
C ASP A 30 3.90 -13.31 -14.21
N SER A 31 2.66 -12.95 -14.50
CA SER A 31 1.93 -13.33 -15.70
C SER A 31 0.75 -12.39 -15.93
N ALA A 32 0.24 -12.36 -17.15
CA ALA A 32 -0.94 -11.57 -17.51
C ALA A 32 -1.83 -12.35 -18.48
N GLY A 33 -3.11 -11.98 -18.53
CA GLY A 33 -4.03 -12.53 -19.51
C GLY A 33 -5.32 -11.75 -19.61
N ILE A 34 -5.99 -11.93 -20.74
CA ILE A 34 -7.30 -11.37 -21.04
C ILE A 34 -8.24 -12.46 -21.56
N ALA A 35 -9.53 -12.29 -21.29
CA ALA A 35 -10.61 -13.02 -21.96
C ALA A 35 -11.55 -12.00 -22.58
N VAL A 36 -11.79 -12.11 -23.86
CA VAL A 36 -12.66 -11.21 -24.61
C VAL A 36 -13.74 -12.02 -25.32
N ARG A 37 -14.97 -11.57 -25.21
CA ARG A 37 -16.12 -12.19 -25.87
C ARG A 37 -16.40 -11.47 -27.19
N ASN A 38 -16.40 -12.23 -28.28
CA ASN A 38 -16.71 -11.72 -29.61
C ASN A 38 -18.23 -11.62 -29.83
N GLY A 39 -18.63 -11.07 -30.99
CA GLY A 39 -20.04 -10.90 -31.37
C GLY A 39 -20.82 -12.20 -31.52
N ASP A 40 -20.13 -13.34 -31.74
CA ASP A 40 -20.73 -14.67 -31.91
C ASP A 40 -20.88 -15.41 -30.58
N GLY A 41 -20.51 -14.78 -29.45
CA GLY A 41 -20.62 -15.34 -28.11
C GLY A 41 -19.47 -16.26 -27.71
N GLU A 42 -18.48 -16.44 -28.57
CA GLU A 42 -17.26 -17.17 -28.23
C GLU A 42 -16.32 -16.32 -27.40
N THR A 43 -15.59 -16.96 -26.47
CA THR A 43 -14.61 -16.31 -25.61
C THR A 43 -13.21 -16.68 -26.03
N GLU A 44 -12.42 -15.69 -26.44
CA GLU A 44 -11.00 -15.85 -26.71
C GLU A 44 -10.23 -15.55 -25.43
N VAL A 45 -9.39 -16.50 -24.98
CA VAL A 45 -8.54 -16.37 -23.77
C VAL A 45 -7.09 -16.38 -24.21
N LEU A 46 -6.38 -15.29 -23.91
CA LEU A 46 -4.97 -15.11 -24.23
C LEU A 46 -4.18 -14.82 -22.97
N LYS A 47 -3.10 -15.56 -22.78
CA LYS A 47 -2.25 -15.52 -21.59
C LYS A 47 -0.78 -15.42 -21.97
N ALA A 48 0.02 -14.84 -21.08
CA ALA A 48 1.46 -14.76 -21.21
C ALA A 48 2.13 -14.86 -19.83
N LYS A 49 3.27 -15.55 -19.75
CA LYS A 49 4.18 -15.51 -18.62
C LYS A 49 5.01 -14.23 -18.69
N GLY A 50 5.24 -13.58 -17.56
CA GLY A 50 6.03 -12.36 -17.45
C GLY A 50 5.18 -11.09 -17.47
N ARG A 51 5.82 -9.95 -17.71
CA ARG A 51 5.19 -8.63 -17.67
C ARG A 51 4.10 -8.46 -18.74
N LEU A 52 3.19 -7.55 -18.49
CA LEU A 52 2.06 -7.22 -19.38
C LEU A 52 2.49 -6.93 -20.84
N LYS A 53 3.69 -6.38 -21.03
CA LYS A 53 4.27 -6.13 -22.35
C LYS A 53 4.27 -7.38 -23.25
N VAL A 54 4.55 -8.55 -22.69
CA VAL A 54 4.57 -9.83 -23.45
C VAL A 54 3.17 -10.15 -23.99
N LEU A 55 2.13 -9.93 -23.19
CA LEU A 55 0.74 -10.10 -23.62
C LEU A 55 0.33 -9.04 -24.65
N ALA A 56 0.74 -7.80 -24.47
CA ALA A 56 0.48 -6.71 -25.41
C ALA A 56 1.09 -7.00 -26.79
N GLU A 57 2.33 -7.47 -26.84
CA GLU A 57 2.99 -7.90 -28.10
C GLU A 57 2.26 -9.09 -28.74
N LYS A 58 1.86 -10.10 -27.96
CA LYS A 58 1.11 -11.30 -28.41
C LYS A 58 -0.24 -10.95 -29.02
N THR A 59 -0.86 -9.84 -28.59
CA THR A 59 -2.19 -9.39 -29.03
C THR A 59 -2.16 -8.20 -29.99
N ASN A 60 -0.98 -7.80 -30.50
CA ASN A 60 -0.79 -6.56 -31.25
C ASN A 60 -1.44 -5.36 -30.51
N ASN A 61 -1.09 -5.15 -29.24
CA ASN A 61 -1.69 -4.14 -28.34
C ASN A 61 -3.23 -4.23 -28.24
N GLY A 62 -3.76 -5.45 -28.35
CA GLY A 62 -5.20 -5.73 -28.28
C GLY A 62 -5.95 -5.61 -29.62
N GLU A 63 -5.32 -5.13 -30.68
CA GLU A 63 -5.99 -4.92 -31.98
C GLU A 63 -6.38 -6.23 -32.66
N SER A 64 -5.67 -7.34 -32.37
CA SER A 64 -5.97 -8.65 -32.95
C SER A 64 -7.13 -9.39 -32.25
N VAL A 65 -7.64 -8.87 -31.12
CA VAL A 65 -8.65 -9.53 -30.30
C VAL A 65 -9.95 -8.73 -30.36
N LEU A 66 -10.94 -9.28 -31.04
CA LEU A 66 -12.20 -8.56 -31.32
C LEU A 66 -13.29 -8.92 -30.31
N GLY A 67 -13.96 -7.90 -29.79
CA GLY A 67 -15.09 -8.03 -28.88
C GLY A 67 -15.26 -6.81 -27.98
N THR A 68 -16.47 -6.56 -27.52
CA THR A 68 -16.83 -5.37 -26.73
C THR A 68 -17.10 -5.66 -25.26
N CYS A 69 -16.88 -6.90 -24.82
CA CYS A 69 -16.97 -7.32 -23.43
C CYS A 69 -15.79 -8.20 -23.08
N GLY A 70 -15.11 -7.92 -21.99
CA GLY A 70 -13.96 -8.72 -21.59
C GLY A 70 -13.48 -8.43 -20.18
N ILE A 71 -12.65 -9.33 -19.68
CA ILE A 71 -11.97 -9.26 -18.37
C ILE A 71 -10.48 -9.53 -18.55
N GLY A 72 -9.66 -8.91 -17.73
CA GLY A 72 -8.21 -9.07 -17.79
C GLY A 72 -7.58 -9.04 -16.40
N HIS A 73 -6.36 -9.56 -16.33
CA HIS A 73 -5.66 -9.76 -15.07
C HIS A 73 -4.14 -9.65 -15.24
N THR A 74 -3.49 -9.03 -14.25
CA THR A 74 -2.05 -9.14 -14.02
C THR A 74 -1.83 -9.86 -12.69
N ARG A 75 -1.01 -10.93 -12.70
CA ARG A 75 -0.88 -11.85 -11.58
C ARG A 75 0.40 -11.62 -10.80
N TRP A 76 0.27 -11.62 -9.49
CA TRP A 76 1.31 -11.94 -8.53
C TRP A 76 1.03 -13.33 -7.97
N ALA A 77 1.95 -14.28 -8.20
CA ALA A 77 1.71 -15.68 -7.92
C ALA A 77 1.64 -15.98 -6.42
N THR A 78 0.53 -16.58 -5.99
CA THR A 78 0.31 -17.09 -4.64
C THR A 78 0.22 -18.62 -4.64
N HIS A 79 -0.57 -19.19 -5.55
CA HIS A 79 -0.75 -20.64 -5.75
C HIS A 79 -0.37 -21.03 -7.18
N GLY A 80 0.56 -21.97 -7.30
CA GLY A 80 1.15 -22.38 -8.58
C GLY A 80 2.21 -21.40 -9.13
N GLU A 81 3.25 -21.94 -9.74
CA GLU A 81 4.36 -21.15 -10.30
C GLU A 81 3.91 -20.18 -11.41
N PRO A 82 4.67 -19.14 -11.71
CA PRO A 82 4.42 -18.28 -12.86
C PRO A 82 4.53 -19.06 -14.18
N SER A 83 3.38 -19.26 -14.83
CA SER A 83 3.27 -19.97 -16.11
C SER A 83 2.02 -19.50 -16.87
N GLU A 84 1.92 -19.80 -18.16
CA GLU A 84 0.69 -19.53 -18.93
C GLU A 84 -0.51 -20.33 -18.41
N ASN A 85 -0.30 -21.57 -17.97
CA ASN A 85 -1.38 -22.39 -17.41
C ASN A 85 -1.96 -21.79 -16.12
N ASN A 86 -1.10 -21.27 -15.26
CA ASN A 86 -1.49 -20.68 -13.97
C ASN A 86 -1.87 -19.20 -14.10
N ALA A 87 -1.67 -18.57 -15.26
CA ALA A 87 -2.14 -17.19 -15.49
C ALA A 87 -3.66 -17.14 -15.57
N HIS A 88 -4.26 -16.04 -15.09
CA HIS A 88 -5.68 -15.75 -15.29
C HIS A 88 -5.91 -15.07 -16.67
N PRO A 89 -7.12 -15.15 -17.21
CA PRO A 89 -8.35 -15.80 -16.73
C PRO A 89 -8.31 -17.33 -16.76
N HIS A 90 -9.08 -17.98 -15.87
CA HIS A 90 -9.40 -19.41 -15.95
C HIS A 90 -10.79 -19.61 -16.54
N MET A 91 -10.96 -20.72 -17.27
CA MET A 91 -12.20 -21.04 -17.98
C MET A 91 -12.56 -22.52 -17.78
N THR A 92 -13.85 -22.83 -17.75
CA THR A 92 -14.35 -24.21 -17.75
C THR A 92 -14.07 -24.89 -19.08
N ASP A 93 -14.02 -26.23 -19.07
CA ASP A 93 -13.66 -27.04 -20.25
C ASP A 93 -14.62 -26.84 -21.44
N ASP A 94 -15.89 -26.52 -21.16
CA ASP A 94 -16.93 -26.21 -22.16
C ASP A 94 -17.06 -24.70 -22.49
N GLY A 95 -16.19 -23.86 -21.88
CA GLY A 95 -16.21 -22.42 -22.09
C GLY A 95 -17.40 -21.69 -21.46
N ASN A 96 -18.16 -22.36 -20.61
CA ASN A 96 -19.39 -21.79 -20.04
C ASN A 96 -19.12 -20.64 -19.07
N VAL A 97 -18.12 -20.81 -18.20
CA VAL A 97 -17.72 -19.79 -17.22
C VAL A 97 -16.25 -19.46 -17.39
N VAL A 98 -15.93 -18.18 -17.44
CA VAL A 98 -14.58 -17.64 -17.42
C VAL A 98 -14.45 -16.56 -16.36
N ALA A 99 -13.38 -16.58 -15.55
CA ALA A 99 -13.19 -15.57 -14.53
C ALA A 99 -11.72 -15.27 -14.22
N VAL A 100 -11.55 -14.08 -13.61
CA VAL A 100 -10.31 -13.63 -12.96
C VAL A 100 -10.57 -13.44 -11.48
N HIS A 101 -9.51 -13.54 -10.67
CA HIS A 101 -9.61 -13.54 -9.21
C HIS A 101 -8.42 -12.84 -8.58
N ASN A 102 -8.69 -11.96 -7.63
CA ASN A 102 -7.75 -11.45 -6.64
C ASN A 102 -8.14 -11.97 -5.27
N GLY A 103 -7.21 -12.52 -4.52
CA GLY A 103 -7.45 -13.07 -3.20
C GLY A 103 -6.84 -14.46 -3.02
N ILE A 104 -7.25 -15.13 -1.96
CA ILE A 104 -6.87 -16.51 -1.64
C ILE A 104 -8.13 -17.29 -1.21
N ILE A 105 -8.36 -18.42 -1.84
CA ILE A 105 -9.42 -19.36 -1.46
C ILE A 105 -8.82 -20.43 -0.56
N GLU A 106 -8.89 -20.23 0.75
CA GLU A 106 -8.22 -21.04 1.76
C GLU A 106 -8.64 -22.51 1.73
N ASN A 107 -9.90 -22.79 1.42
CA ASN A 107 -10.42 -24.15 1.35
C ASN A 107 -10.44 -24.74 -0.07
N TYR A 108 -9.61 -24.22 -0.98
CA TYR A 108 -9.61 -24.65 -2.39
C TYR A 108 -9.35 -26.15 -2.55
N GLN A 109 -8.50 -26.75 -1.72
CA GLN A 109 -8.21 -28.19 -1.81
C GLN A 109 -9.44 -29.04 -1.45
N GLU A 110 -10.22 -28.65 -0.45
CA GLU A 110 -11.47 -29.30 -0.09
C GLU A 110 -12.50 -29.21 -1.23
N LEU A 111 -12.62 -28.02 -1.81
CA LEU A 111 -13.53 -27.76 -2.92
C LEU A 111 -13.09 -28.50 -4.18
N LYS A 112 -11.80 -28.54 -4.49
CA LYS A 112 -11.20 -29.29 -5.61
C LYS A 112 -11.53 -30.77 -5.50
N ASN A 113 -11.35 -31.38 -4.32
CA ASN A 113 -11.66 -32.79 -4.08
C ASN A 113 -13.15 -33.06 -4.31
N LYS A 114 -14.06 -32.22 -3.80
CA LYS A 114 -15.51 -32.35 -4.02
C LYS A 114 -15.89 -32.26 -5.50
N LEU A 115 -15.31 -31.31 -6.23
CA LEU A 115 -15.57 -31.12 -7.66
C LEU A 115 -15.01 -32.29 -8.50
N THR A 116 -13.84 -32.82 -8.15
CA THR A 116 -13.27 -34.01 -8.79
C THR A 116 -14.22 -35.23 -8.67
N HIS A 117 -14.84 -35.44 -7.50
CA HIS A 117 -15.86 -36.48 -7.32
C HIS A 117 -17.15 -36.23 -8.11
N LYS A 118 -17.35 -34.98 -8.61
CA LYS A 118 -18.45 -34.60 -9.51
C LYS A 118 -18.07 -34.66 -10.99
N GLY A 119 -16.86 -35.11 -11.30
CA GLY A 119 -16.38 -35.28 -12.68
C GLY A 119 -15.61 -34.08 -13.26
N TYR A 120 -15.31 -33.06 -12.46
CA TYR A 120 -14.48 -31.93 -12.91
C TYR A 120 -13.01 -32.31 -12.95
N THR A 121 -12.33 -31.93 -14.01
CA THR A 121 -10.87 -32.00 -14.17
C THR A 121 -10.23 -30.64 -13.91
N PHE A 122 -8.93 -30.60 -13.66
CA PHE A 122 -8.22 -29.35 -13.39
C PHE A 122 -6.91 -29.33 -14.18
N TYR A 123 -6.65 -28.22 -14.88
CA TYR A 123 -5.45 -28.06 -15.70
C TYR A 123 -4.39 -27.18 -15.05
N SER A 124 -4.77 -26.41 -14.01
CA SER A 124 -3.87 -25.51 -13.30
C SER A 124 -3.69 -25.90 -11.82
N GLU A 125 -2.72 -25.25 -11.20
CA GLU A 125 -2.44 -25.40 -9.77
C GLU A 125 -3.10 -24.30 -8.94
N THR A 126 -3.93 -23.42 -9.55
CA THR A 126 -4.49 -22.26 -8.91
C THR A 126 -5.78 -22.57 -8.15
N ASP A 127 -5.99 -21.87 -7.07
CA ASP A 127 -7.25 -21.81 -6.33
C ASP A 127 -8.38 -21.17 -7.16
N THR A 128 -8.02 -20.28 -8.07
CA THR A 128 -8.97 -19.58 -8.96
C THR A 128 -9.70 -20.54 -9.90
N GLU A 129 -9.01 -21.51 -10.49
CA GLU A 129 -9.68 -22.52 -11.34
C GLU A 129 -10.74 -23.28 -10.55
N VAL A 130 -10.47 -23.55 -9.26
CA VAL A 130 -11.43 -24.21 -8.37
C VAL A 130 -12.68 -23.34 -8.18
N ALA A 131 -12.52 -22.04 -7.99
CA ALA A 131 -13.65 -21.12 -7.88
C ALA A 131 -14.49 -21.06 -9.16
N VAL A 132 -13.83 -20.99 -10.33
CA VAL A 132 -14.52 -20.98 -11.64
C VAL A 132 -15.36 -22.25 -11.82
N LYS A 133 -14.79 -23.40 -11.53
CA LYS A 133 -15.51 -24.70 -11.65
C LYS A 133 -16.58 -24.90 -10.58
N LEU A 134 -16.43 -24.28 -9.40
CA LEU A 134 -17.47 -24.26 -8.38
C LEU A 134 -18.70 -23.44 -8.84
N ILE A 135 -18.47 -22.27 -9.43
CA ILE A 135 -19.53 -21.42 -9.99
C ILE A 135 -20.26 -22.16 -11.11
N ASP A 136 -19.57 -22.78 -12.03
CA ASP A 136 -20.16 -23.59 -13.10
C ASP A 136 -20.96 -24.77 -12.56
N TYR A 137 -20.44 -25.47 -11.53
CA TYR A 137 -21.16 -26.55 -10.87
C TYR A 137 -22.52 -26.10 -10.31
N TYR A 138 -22.56 -24.95 -9.64
CA TYR A 138 -23.82 -24.44 -9.10
C TYR A 138 -24.74 -23.89 -10.19
N TYR A 139 -24.19 -23.27 -11.24
CA TYR A 139 -24.95 -22.79 -12.38
C TYR A 139 -25.69 -23.95 -13.08
N LYS A 140 -25.01 -25.05 -13.34
CA LYS A 140 -25.60 -26.26 -13.94
C LYS A 140 -26.54 -27.00 -13.01
N LYS A 141 -26.21 -27.05 -11.72
CA LYS A 141 -26.96 -27.84 -10.74
C LYS A 141 -28.37 -27.30 -10.48
N TYR A 142 -28.51 -25.99 -10.44
CA TYR A 142 -29.77 -25.36 -10.08
C TYR A 142 -30.54 -24.80 -11.29
N GLU A 143 -29.97 -24.91 -12.50
CA GLU A 143 -30.53 -24.28 -13.72
C GLU A 143 -30.94 -22.82 -13.46
N GLY A 144 -30.15 -22.15 -12.61
CA GLY A 144 -30.43 -20.82 -12.07
C GLY A 144 -29.78 -19.71 -12.87
N THR A 145 -29.85 -18.51 -12.32
CA THR A 145 -29.19 -17.33 -12.86
C THR A 145 -27.71 -17.30 -12.48
N PRO A 146 -26.87 -16.50 -13.17
CA PRO A 146 -25.50 -16.23 -12.72
C PRO A 146 -25.41 -15.77 -11.26
N VAL A 147 -26.36 -14.92 -10.81
CA VAL A 147 -26.42 -14.43 -9.43
C VAL A 147 -26.62 -15.59 -8.45
N ASP A 148 -27.53 -16.53 -8.72
CA ASP A 148 -27.76 -17.71 -7.87
C ASP A 148 -26.50 -18.58 -7.77
N ALA A 149 -25.83 -18.82 -8.90
CA ALA A 149 -24.61 -19.63 -8.95
C ALA A 149 -23.48 -18.99 -8.13
N ILE A 150 -23.32 -17.69 -8.25
CA ILE A 150 -22.30 -16.92 -7.51
C ILE A 150 -22.64 -16.92 -6.02
N THR A 151 -23.87 -16.64 -5.62
CA THR A 151 -24.32 -16.68 -4.22
C THR A 151 -24.01 -18.02 -3.55
N HIS A 152 -24.39 -19.14 -4.20
CA HIS A 152 -24.08 -20.47 -3.68
C HIS A 152 -22.58 -20.73 -3.54
N SER A 153 -21.76 -20.17 -4.45
CA SER A 153 -20.32 -20.29 -4.40
C SER A 153 -19.73 -19.47 -3.26
N MET A 154 -20.17 -18.21 -3.09
CA MET A 154 -19.70 -17.31 -2.02
C MET A 154 -19.91 -17.89 -0.62
N VAL A 155 -21.02 -18.57 -0.39
CA VAL A 155 -21.31 -19.24 0.90
C VAL A 155 -20.36 -20.42 1.17
N ARG A 156 -19.78 -21.01 0.14
CA ARG A 156 -18.88 -22.17 0.26
C ARG A 156 -17.40 -21.83 0.30
N ILE A 157 -17.04 -20.71 -0.27
CA ILE A 157 -15.64 -20.23 -0.29
C ILE A 157 -15.27 -19.65 1.05
N ARG A 158 -14.12 -20.09 1.60
CA ARG A 158 -13.44 -19.45 2.72
C ARG A 158 -12.23 -18.69 2.21
N GLY A 159 -11.92 -17.55 2.85
CA GLY A 159 -10.84 -16.65 2.46
C GLY A 159 -11.33 -15.35 1.82
N SER A 160 -10.45 -14.65 1.13
CA SER A 160 -10.72 -13.37 0.46
C SER A 160 -10.85 -13.55 -1.04
N TYR A 161 -11.73 -12.78 -1.67
CA TYR A 161 -11.86 -12.78 -3.13
C TYR A 161 -12.43 -11.47 -3.68
N ALA A 162 -11.95 -11.09 -4.85
CA ALA A 162 -12.60 -10.21 -5.81
C ALA A 162 -12.62 -10.94 -7.15
N LEU A 163 -13.80 -11.28 -7.62
CA LEU A 163 -14.03 -12.05 -8.83
C LEU A 163 -14.67 -11.18 -9.91
N ALA A 164 -14.19 -11.28 -11.16
CA ALA A 164 -14.91 -10.80 -12.33
C ALA A 164 -15.14 -11.98 -13.27
N ILE A 165 -16.41 -12.22 -13.62
CA ILE A 165 -16.91 -13.47 -14.18
C ILE A 165 -17.74 -13.18 -15.42
N MET A 166 -17.55 -13.95 -16.48
CA MET A 166 -18.41 -13.92 -17.67
C MET A 166 -19.04 -15.31 -17.90
N PHE A 167 -20.33 -15.35 -18.22
CA PHE A 167 -21.07 -16.55 -18.56
C PHE A 167 -21.37 -16.58 -20.05
N LYS A 168 -21.30 -17.76 -20.68
CA LYS A 168 -21.52 -17.92 -22.11
C LYS A 168 -22.92 -17.48 -22.54
N ASP A 169 -23.93 -17.80 -21.73
CA ASP A 169 -25.34 -17.51 -22.03
C ASP A 169 -25.72 -16.05 -21.80
N TYR A 170 -24.83 -15.22 -21.23
CA TYR A 170 -25.04 -13.81 -20.94
C TYR A 170 -23.98 -12.94 -21.64
N PRO A 171 -24.01 -12.87 -23.00
CA PRO A 171 -23.04 -12.08 -23.74
C PRO A 171 -23.18 -10.58 -23.42
N GLY A 172 -22.04 -9.92 -23.23
CA GLY A 172 -22.01 -8.48 -22.90
C GLY A 172 -22.25 -8.15 -21.43
N GLU A 173 -22.33 -9.15 -20.56
CA GLU A 173 -22.45 -8.98 -19.11
C GLU A 173 -21.21 -9.49 -18.38
N ILE A 174 -20.79 -8.74 -17.36
CA ILE A 174 -19.75 -9.14 -16.40
C ILE A 174 -20.41 -9.19 -15.02
N TYR A 175 -20.20 -10.27 -14.32
CA TYR A 175 -20.63 -10.42 -12.93
C TYR A 175 -19.43 -10.26 -12.00
N VAL A 176 -19.62 -9.58 -10.89
CA VAL A 176 -18.58 -9.41 -9.90
C VAL A 176 -19.06 -9.85 -8.52
N ALA A 177 -18.14 -10.41 -7.74
CA ALA A 177 -18.40 -10.78 -6.36
C ALA A 177 -17.20 -10.42 -5.51
N ARG A 178 -17.42 -9.93 -4.30
CA ARG A 178 -16.36 -9.44 -3.44
C ARG A 178 -16.47 -9.88 -1.99
N LYS A 179 -15.34 -10.27 -1.42
CA LYS A 179 -15.11 -10.41 0.02
C LYS A 179 -13.64 -10.06 0.33
N ASP A 180 -13.42 -9.03 1.14
CA ASP A 180 -12.12 -8.59 1.69
C ASP A 180 -11.04 -8.16 0.67
N SER A 181 -11.18 -8.41 -0.63
CA SER A 181 -10.31 -7.91 -1.70
C SER A 181 -10.94 -6.69 -2.38
N PRO A 182 -10.17 -5.64 -2.76
CA PRO A 182 -10.73 -4.42 -3.33
C PRO A 182 -11.32 -4.62 -4.73
N MET A 183 -12.44 -3.93 -4.99
CA MET A 183 -13.10 -3.88 -6.30
C MET A 183 -13.95 -2.62 -6.38
N ILE A 184 -13.87 -1.92 -7.52
CA ILE A 184 -14.69 -0.77 -7.87
C ILE A 184 -15.34 -0.97 -9.23
N LEU A 185 -16.47 -0.31 -9.46
CA LEU A 185 -17.22 -0.39 -10.70
C LEU A 185 -17.42 1.03 -11.24
N GLY A 186 -16.94 1.28 -12.46
CA GLY A 186 -17.06 2.58 -13.12
C GLY A 186 -18.19 2.61 -14.13
N VAL A 187 -18.82 3.77 -14.30
CA VAL A 187 -19.85 4.00 -15.34
C VAL A 187 -19.51 5.21 -16.19
N ALA A 188 -19.76 5.08 -17.48
CA ALA A 188 -19.74 6.15 -18.47
C ALA A 188 -20.92 5.99 -19.43
N ASP A 189 -21.07 6.91 -20.40
CA ASP A 189 -22.20 6.87 -21.37
C ASP A 189 -22.19 5.59 -22.22
N GLY A 190 -23.02 4.64 -21.85
CA GLY A 190 -23.18 3.33 -22.51
C GLY A 190 -21.99 2.39 -22.34
N GLU A 191 -21.15 2.62 -21.34
CA GLU A 191 -19.97 1.81 -21.01
C GLU A 191 -19.89 1.57 -19.49
N ALA A 192 -19.37 0.42 -19.11
CA ALA A 192 -19.13 0.09 -17.71
C ALA A 192 -17.80 -0.64 -17.53
N PHE A 193 -17.18 -0.41 -16.41
CA PHE A 193 -15.83 -0.83 -16.07
C PHE A 193 -15.82 -1.57 -14.73
N VAL A 194 -14.96 -2.56 -14.63
CA VAL A 194 -14.60 -3.24 -13.38
C VAL A 194 -13.12 -3.01 -13.15
N ALA A 195 -12.71 -2.66 -11.96
CA ALA A 195 -11.29 -2.53 -11.63
C ALA A 195 -11.00 -2.88 -10.17
N SER A 196 -9.83 -3.42 -9.92
CA SER A 196 -9.35 -3.64 -8.55
C SER A 196 -8.82 -2.37 -7.91
N ASP A 197 -8.49 -1.33 -8.71
CA ASP A 197 -8.05 -0.03 -8.20
C ASP A 197 -8.40 1.09 -9.20
N VAL A 198 -8.58 2.30 -8.67
CA VAL A 198 -9.00 3.51 -9.37
C VAL A 198 -8.15 3.88 -10.59
N PRO A 199 -6.80 3.83 -10.54
CA PRO A 199 -5.95 4.23 -11.67
C PRO A 199 -6.25 3.52 -12.99
N ALA A 200 -6.78 2.29 -12.92
CA ALA A 200 -7.11 1.50 -14.10
C ALA A 200 -8.19 2.11 -15.00
N ILE A 201 -9.12 2.85 -14.41
CA ILE A 201 -10.31 3.36 -15.11
C ILE A 201 -10.43 4.89 -15.10
N LEU A 202 -9.56 5.58 -14.39
CA LEU A 202 -9.63 7.04 -14.19
C LEU A 202 -9.61 7.85 -15.50
N LYS A 203 -8.94 7.32 -16.54
CA LYS A 203 -8.90 7.89 -17.89
C LYS A 203 -10.27 7.87 -18.58
N TYR A 204 -11.11 6.88 -18.25
CA TYR A 204 -12.38 6.62 -18.92
C TYR A 204 -13.56 7.18 -18.15
N THR A 205 -13.51 7.10 -16.80
CA THR A 205 -14.56 7.63 -15.94
C THR A 205 -14.05 7.98 -14.56
N ARG A 206 -14.65 9.01 -13.96
CA ARG A 206 -14.47 9.38 -12.55
C ARG A 206 -15.66 8.95 -11.70
N ASN A 207 -16.74 8.48 -12.31
CA ASN A 207 -17.95 8.06 -11.62
C ASN A 207 -17.85 6.58 -11.29
N VAL A 208 -17.80 6.26 -9.99
CA VAL A 208 -17.57 4.91 -9.49
C VAL A 208 -18.52 4.53 -8.38
N TYR A 209 -18.79 3.23 -8.30
CA TYR A 209 -19.43 2.59 -7.17
C TYR A 209 -18.43 1.73 -6.41
N TYR A 210 -18.49 1.75 -5.10
CA TYR A 210 -17.77 0.83 -4.23
C TYR A 210 -18.64 -0.36 -3.86
N ILE A 211 -18.22 -1.55 -4.26
CA ILE A 211 -18.90 -2.79 -3.87
C ILE A 211 -18.47 -3.18 -2.45
N GLY A 212 -19.42 -3.55 -1.61
CA GLY A 212 -19.20 -3.96 -0.22
C GLY A 212 -18.76 -5.43 -0.08
N ASN A 213 -18.48 -5.85 1.15
CA ASN A 213 -18.21 -7.25 1.46
C ASN A 213 -19.47 -8.10 1.33
N LEU A 214 -19.29 -9.29 0.74
CA LEU A 214 -20.37 -10.24 0.45
C LEU A 214 -21.47 -9.66 -0.45
N GLU A 215 -21.11 -8.70 -1.28
CA GLU A 215 -21.98 -8.15 -2.30
C GLU A 215 -21.55 -8.63 -3.70
N MET A 216 -22.50 -8.59 -4.60
CA MET A 216 -22.33 -8.91 -6.03
C MET A 216 -22.85 -7.76 -6.88
N ALA A 217 -22.41 -7.72 -8.14
CA ALA A 217 -23.03 -6.84 -9.12
C ALA A 217 -23.04 -7.50 -10.51
N ARG A 218 -24.07 -7.14 -11.28
CA ARG A 218 -24.16 -7.36 -12.73
C ARG A 218 -23.79 -6.07 -13.44
N VAL A 219 -22.80 -6.13 -14.29
CA VAL A 219 -22.25 -5.00 -15.07
C VAL A 219 -22.59 -5.21 -16.54
N LYS A 220 -23.35 -4.30 -17.11
CA LYS A 220 -23.83 -4.33 -18.49
C LYS A 220 -23.71 -2.90 -19.06
N LYS A 221 -23.42 -2.74 -20.32
CA LYS A 221 -23.30 -1.48 -21.09
C LYS A 221 -23.87 -0.22 -20.41
N GLY A 222 -23.10 0.38 -19.49
CA GLY A 222 -23.50 1.61 -18.78
C GLY A 222 -24.51 1.43 -17.66
N GLU A 223 -24.89 0.20 -17.31
CA GLU A 223 -25.81 -0.14 -16.25
C GLU A 223 -25.16 -1.11 -15.26
N ILE A 224 -25.33 -0.86 -13.95
CA ILE A 224 -24.83 -1.74 -12.89
C ILE A 224 -25.97 -2.00 -11.91
N THR A 225 -26.26 -3.27 -11.68
CA THR A 225 -27.23 -3.74 -10.68
C THR A 225 -26.48 -4.44 -9.55
N PHE A 226 -26.74 -4.08 -8.31
CA PHE A 226 -26.08 -4.65 -7.14
C PHE A 226 -26.99 -5.63 -6.42
N TYR A 227 -26.37 -6.64 -5.80
CA TYR A 227 -27.08 -7.70 -5.06
C TYR A 227 -26.38 -7.95 -3.72
N ASN A 228 -27.18 -8.27 -2.69
CA ASN A 228 -26.68 -8.80 -1.43
C ASN A 228 -26.37 -10.32 -1.53
N LEU A 229 -25.93 -10.93 -0.44
CA LEU A 229 -25.64 -12.38 -0.39
C LEU A 229 -26.88 -13.27 -0.57
N ASP A 230 -28.08 -12.76 -0.33
CA ASP A 230 -29.35 -13.48 -0.52
C ASP A 230 -29.85 -13.37 -1.98
N GLY A 231 -29.17 -12.58 -2.82
CA GLY A 231 -29.53 -12.36 -4.22
C GLY A 231 -30.56 -11.24 -4.43
N ASP A 232 -30.91 -10.49 -3.38
CA ASP A 232 -31.81 -9.35 -3.48
C ASP A 232 -31.07 -8.14 -4.05
N GLU A 233 -31.78 -7.35 -4.89
CA GLU A 233 -31.23 -6.10 -5.41
C GLU A 233 -31.10 -5.07 -4.30
N ILE A 234 -29.94 -4.35 -4.32
CA ILE A 234 -29.61 -3.27 -3.38
C ILE A 234 -29.20 -2.01 -4.13
N GLU A 235 -29.46 -0.85 -3.54
CA GLU A 235 -29.03 0.43 -4.09
C GLU A 235 -27.63 0.82 -3.59
N LYS A 236 -26.86 1.48 -4.44
CA LYS A 236 -25.53 2.02 -4.12
C LYS A 236 -25.41 3.48 -4.55
N GLU A 237 -24.68 4.23 -3.77
CA GLU A 237 -24.37 5.62 -4.07
C GLU A 237 -23.25 5.74 -5.12
N LEU A 238 -23.48 6.53 -6.16
CA LEU A 238 -22.46 6.90 -7.14
C LEU A 238 -21.52 7.96 -6.54
N LYS A 239 -20.22 7.70 -6.58
CA LYS A 239 -19.19 8.63 -6.10
C LYS A 239 -18.32 9.13 -7.26
N THR A 240 -17.95 10.40 -7.19
CA THR A 240 -17.02 10.99 -8.16
C THR A 240 -15.62 11.04 -7.57
N ILE A 241 -14.64 10.53 -8.31
CA ILE A 241 -13.22 10.57 -7.95
C ILE A 241 -12.68 11.96 -8.28
N GLU A 242 -12.15 12.65 -7.28
CA GLU A 242 -11.57 13.99 -7.42
C GLU A 242 -10.10 13.99 -7.86
N TRP A 243 -9.46 12.82 -7.93
CA TRP A 243 -8.05 12.73 -8.33
C TRP A 243 -7.83 13.22 -9.76
N ASP A 244 -6.74 13.97 -9.96
CA ASP A 244 -6.28 14.37 -11.27
C ASP A 244 -5.62 13.18 -11.98
N ALA A 245 -6.04 12.91 -13.22
CA ALA A 245 -5.45 11.85 -14.04
C ALA A 245 -3.96 12.16 -14.37
N GLU A 246 -3.60 13.45 -14.52
CA GLU A 246 -2.22 13.88 -14.74
C GLU A 246 -1.32 13.60 -13.53
N ALA A 247 -1.88 13.59 -12.32
CA ALA A 247 -1.13 13.25 -11.11
C ALA A 247 -0.62 11.80 -11.10
N ALA A 248 -1.25 10.91 -11.86
CA ALA A 248 -0.82 9.52 -12.03
C ALA A 248 0.23 9.33 -13.15
N GLU A 249 0.78 10.40 -13.73
CA GLU A 249 1.83 10.36 -14.72
C GLU A 249 3.21 10.71 -14.13
N LYS A 250 4.30 10.34 -14.83
CA LYS A 250 5.68 10.58 -14.35
C LYS A 250 6.12 12.05 -14.37
N ALA A 251 5.39 12.93 -15.01
CA ALA A 251 5.64 14.38 -15.06
C ALA A 251 7.11 14.75 -15.43
N GLY A 252 7.73 14.00 -16.35
CA GLY A 252 9.11 14.22 -16.79
C GLY A 252 10.20 13.53 -15.96
N TYR A 253 9.86 12.90 -14.86
CA TYR A 253 10.80 12.07 -14.08
C TYR A 253 11.02 10.71 -14.75
N GLU A 254 12.20 10.15 -14.57
CA GLU A 254 12.53 8.81 -15.06
C GLU A 254 11.67 7.72 -14.39
N HIS A 255 11.47 7.86 -13.06
CA HIS A 255 10.74 6.92 -12.22
C HIS A 255 9.67 7.63 -11.38
N PHE A 256 8.57 6.93 -11.08
CA PHE A 256 7.54 7.40 -10.14
C PHE A 256 8.11 7.68 -8.76
N MET A 257 8.99 6.81 -8.24
CA MET A 257 9.60 7.01 -6.93
C MET A 257 10.30 8.37 -6.81
N MET A 258 11.07 8.79 -7.82
CA MET A 258 11.75 10.09 -7.79
C MET A 258 10.75 11.24 -7.86
N LYS A 259 9.69 11.15 -8.68
CA LYS A 259 8.60 12.10 -8.69
C LYS A 259 7.96 12.23 -7.31
N GLU A 260 7.62 11.10 -6.70
CA GLU A 260 6.93 11.03 -5.39
C GLU A 260 7.82 11.56 -4.26
N ILE A 261 9.14 11.36 -4.34
CA ILE A 261 10.11 12.00 -3.42
C ILE A 261 10.04 13.53 -3.57
N HIS A 262 9.95 14.07 -4.79
CA HIS A 262 9.87 15.51 -5.05
C HIS A 262 8.48 16.11 -4.74
N GLU A 263 7.44 15.30 -4.68
CA GLU A 263 6.09 15.73 -4.28
C GLU A 263 5.92 15.89 -2.77
N GLN A 264 6.85 15.38 -1.95
CA GLN A 264 6.74 15.39 -0.49
C GLN A 264 6.53 16.80 0.09
N PRO A 265 7.20 17.89 -0.35
CA PRO A 265 6.93 19.23 0.18
C PRO A 265 5.46 19.62 0.07
N LYS A 266 4.86 19.40 -1.09
CA LYS A 266 3.45 19.70 -1.33
C LYS A 266 2.53 18.78 -0.52
N ALA A 267 2.78 17.46 -0.56
CA ALA A 267 1.96 16.47 0.14
C ALA A 267 1.94 16.68 1.66
N VAL A 268 3.08 17.03 2.25
CA VAL A 268 3.21 17.37 3.67
C VAL A 268 2.36 18.58 4.03
N MET A 269 2.40 19.64 3.20
CA MET A 269 1.61 20.83 3.42
C MET A 269 0.10 20.58 3.24
N ASP A 270 -0.30 19.84 2.20
CA ASP A 270 -1.70 19.51 1.95
C ASP A 270 -2.29 18.71 3.12
N THR A 271 -1.53 17.76 3.67
CA THR A 271 -1.93 16.98 4.85
C THR A 271 -2.11 17.86 6.07
N LEU A 272 -1.15 18.75 6.33
CA LEU A 272 -1.23 19.67 7.47
C LEU A 272 -2.42 20.63 7.32
N ASN A 273 -2.59 21.22 6.14
CA ASN A 273 -3.67 22.17 5.86
C ASN A 273 -5.07 21.55 5.98
N SER A 274 -5.21 20.24 5.81
CA SER A 274 -6.50 19.56 5.96
C SER A 274 -7.06 19.64 7.38
N VAL A 275 -6.22 19.91 8.38
CA VAL A 275 -6.60 20.01 9.79
C VAL A 275 -6.24 21.36 10.42
N LEU A 276 -5.72 22.30 9.64
CA LEU A 276 -5.48 23.66 10.12
C LEU A 276 -6.69 24.57 9.86
N LYS A 277 -7.25 25.16 10.93
CA LYS A 277 -8.29 26.19 10.86
C LYS A 277 -7.84 27.39 11.70
N ASP A 278 -7.80 28.57 11.10
CA ASP A 278 -7.39 29.80 11.76
C ASP A 278 -6.03 29.70 12.49
N GLY A 279 -5.09 28.97 11.89
CA GLY A 279 -3.74 28.75 12.43
C GLY A 279 -3.65 27.77 13.61
N LYS A 280 -4.73 27.07 13.92
CA LYS A 280 -4.81 26.04 14.98
C LYS A 280 -5.17 24.68 14.38
N ILE A 281 -4.73 23.61 15.04
CA ILE A 281 -5.11 22.24 14.66
C ILE A 281 -6.55 21.98 15.14
N ASP A 282 -7.43 21.63 14.19
CA ASP A 282 -8.80 21.21 14.46
C ASP A 282 -9.00 19.78 13.96
N LEU A 283 -9.13 18.83 14.88
CA LEU A 283 -9.38 17.42 14.61
C LEU A 283 -10.85 17.02 14.77
N THR A 284 -11.76 17.97 14.84
CA THR A 284 -13.20 17.69 15.07
C THR A 284 -13.79 16.88 13.91
N GLU A 285 -13.47 17.22 12.66
CA GLU A 285 -13.92 16.48 11.47
C GLU A 285 -13.28 15.08 11.35
N VAL A 286 -12.12 14.90 12.00
CA VAL A 286 -11.46 13.59 12.14
C VAL A 286 -12.04 12.77 13.30
N GLY A 287 -13.06 13.30 14.00
CA GLY A 287 -13.68 12.65 15.16
C GLY A 287 -12.87 12.70 16.45
N MET A 288 -11.77 13.45 16.47
CA MET A 288 -10.88 13.64 17.63
C MET A 288 -11.12 15.02 18.27
N GLY A 289 -12.37 15.31 18.65
CA GLY A 289 -12.69 16.50 19.44
C GLY A 289 -12.15 16.41 20.87
N GLU A 290 -12.13 17.53 21.60
CA GLU A 290 -11.53 17.65 22.94
C GLU A 290 -12.09 16.62 23.93
N GLU A 291 -13.42 16.43 23.96
CA GLU A 291 -14.07 15.46 24.85
C GLU A 291 -13.61 14.01 24.57
N THR A 292 -13.42 13.67 23.30
CA THR A 292 -12.91 12.34 22.89
C THR A 292 -11.47 12.16 23.36
N ILE A 293 -10.60 13.15 23.09
CA ILE A 293 -9.19 13.11 23.47
C ILE A 293 -9.01 12.94 24.98
N GLN A 294 -9.80 13.67 25.80
CA GLN A 294 -9.72 13.60 27.26
C GLN A 294 -10.04 12.20 27.83
N LYS A 295 -10.85 11.41 27.14
CA LYS A 295 -11.23 10.04 27.57
C LYS A 295 -10.18 8.98 27.26
N ILE A 296 -9.27 9.26 26.31
CA ILE A 296 -8.26 8.31 25.84
C ILE A 296 -7.12 8.22 26.87
N GLN A 297 -6.85 7.01 27.35
CA GLN A 297 -5.82 6.72 28.34
C GLN A 297 -4.57 6.07 27.75
N GLN A 298 -4.70 5.46 26.57
CA GLN A 298 -3.63 4.76 25.86
C GLN A 298 -3.87 4.80 24.36
N ILE A 299 -2.81 4.77 23.57
CA ILE A 299 -2.87 4.68 22.11
C ILE A 299 -2.20 3.37 21.67
N TYR A 300 -2.86 2.62 20.79
CA TYR A 300 -2.27 1.54 20.00
C TYR A 300 -2.09 2.05 18.57
N ILE A 301 -0.86 2.02 18.04
CA ILE A 301 -0.61 2.28 16.62
C ILE A 301 -0.33 0.93 15.97
N ILE A 302 -1.16 0.55 15.00
CA ILE A 302 -1.14 -0.78 14.41
C ILE A 302 -0.98 -0.64 12.91
N ALA A 303 0.07 -1.25 12.35
CA ALA A 303 0.42 -1.07 10.95
C ALA A 303 1.37 -2.18 10.44
N CYS A 304 1.70 -2.12 9.14
CA CYS A 304 2.66 -2.98 8.46
C CYS A 304 3.72 -2.14 7.73
N GLY A 305 4.94 -2.65 7.59
CA GLY A 305 6.01 -2.08 6.77
C GLY A 305 6.35 -0.63 7.15
N SER A 306 6.45 0.26 6.15
CA SER A 306 6.76 1.68 6.38
C SER A 306 5.76 2.38 7.32
N ALA A 307 4.48 2.03 7.26
CA ALA A 307 3.47 2.57 8.17
C ALA A 307 3.71 2.15 9.64
N TYR A 308 4.27 0.95 9.88
CA TYR A 308 4.72 0.54 11.20
C TYR A 308 5.88 1.42 11.68
N HIS A 309 6.82 1.76 10.80
CA HIS A 309 7.93 2.68 11.13
C HIS A 309 7.45 4.11 11.40
N VAL A 310 6.38 4.57 10.74
CA VAL A 310 5.69 5.81 11.15
C VAL A 310 5.22 5.70 12.60
N GLY A 311 4.60 4.60 12.97
CA GLY A 311 4.16 4.35 14.34
C GLY A 311 5.31 4.39 15.34
N MET A 312 6.45 3.79 14.99
CA MET A 312 7.67 3.81 15.83
C MET A 312 8.20 5.24 16.06
N ALA A 313 8.17 6.11 15.06
CA ALA A 313 8.53 7.52 15.23
C ALA A 313 7.47 8.30 15.99
N ALA A 314 6.19 8.09 15.67
CA ALA A 314 5.05 8.76 16.31
C ALA A 314 4.95 8.43 17.80
N GLN A 315 5.35 7.24 18.24
CA GLN A 315 5.39 6.84 19.64
C GLN A 315 6.20 7.84 20.47
N TYR A 316 7.43 8.13 20.05
CA TYR A 316 8.30 9.08 20.77
C TYR A 316 7.66 10.46 20.89
N VAL A 317 7.04 10.95 19.82
CA VAL A 317 6.42 12.27 19.81
C VAL A 317 5.17 12.32 20.69
N LEU A 318 4.29 11.32 20.60
CA LEU A 318 3.07 11.23 21.41
C LEU A 318 3.37 11.07 22.90
N GLU A 319 4.32 10.19 23.25
CA GLU A 319 4.69 9.95 24.63
C GLU A 319 5.35 11.19 25.27
N ASP A 320 6.21 11.89 24.53
CA ASP A 320 6.88 13.07 25.03
C ASP A 320 5.94 14.28 25.14
N LEU A 321 5.22 14.62 24.08
CA LEU A 321 4.36 15.81 24.05
C LEU A 321 3.05 15.61 24.82
N ALA A 322 2.33 14.53 24.56
CA ALA A 322 0.99 14.32 25.12
C ALA A 322 1.00 13.52 26.44
N GLN A 323 2.15 13.01 26.87
CA GLN A 323 2.29 12.21 28.09
C GLN A 323 1.25 11.09 28.18
N ILE A 324 1.06 10.38 27.07
CA ILE A 324 0.13 9.28 26.93
C ILE A 324 0.88 8.00 26.55
N PRO A 325 0.65 6.85 27.22
CA PRO A 325 1.28 5.59 26.83
C PRO A 325 0.91 5.19 25.41
N VAL A 326 1.92 4.84 24.59
CA VAL A 326 1.73 4.38 23.22
C VAL A 326 2.34 3.00 23.02
N ARG A 327 1.63 2.13 22.36
CA ARG A 327 2.14 0.82 21.92
C ARG A 327 2.06 0.72 20.42
N VAL A 328 3.18 0.38 19.80
CA VAL A 328 3.25 0.18 18.35
C VAL A 328 3.31 -1.32 18.09
N GLU A 329 2.41 -1.81 17.24
CA GLU A 329 2.20 -3.24 17.01
C GLU A 329 2.22 -3.54 15.50
N LEU A 330 2.92 -4.60 15.12
CA LEU A 330 2.78 -5.15 13.76
C LEU A 330 1.37 -5.74 13.60
N ALA A 331 0.65 -5.34 12.58
CA ALA A 331 -0.73 -5.76 12.37
C ALA A 331 -0.84 -7.28 12.19
N SER A 332 0.11 -7.91 11.49
CA SER A 332 0.21 -9.35 11.31
C SER A 332 0.29 -10.13 12.63
N GLU A 333 1.00 -9.60 13.63
CA GLU A 333 1.11 -10.21 14.95
C GLU A 333 -0.08 -9.85 15.84
N PHE A 334 -0.52 -8.60 15.78
CA PHE A 334 -1.63 -8.09 16.59
C PHE A 334 -2.91 -8.90 16.35
N ARG A 335 -3.22 -9.24 15.10
CA ARG A 335 -4.47 -9.94 14.75
C ARG A 335 -4.62 -11.30 15.43
N TYR A 336 -3.52 -12.01 15.70
CA TYR A 336 -3.55 -13.35 16.31
C TYR A 336 -3.25 -13.38 17.81
N ARG A 337 -2.50 -12.39 18.30
CA ARG A 337 -2.07 -12.38 19.70
C ARG A 337 -3.24 -12.13 20.65
N LYS A 338 -3.34 -12.95 21.71
CA LYS A 338 -4.28 -12.72 22.82
C LYS A 338 -3.69 -11.65 23.74
N MET A 339 -4.24 -10.45 23.70
CA MET A 339 -3.77 -9.31 24.49
C MET A 339 -4.83 -8.85 25.48
N ALA A 340 -4.38 -8.38 26.65
CA ALA A 340 -5.18 -7.54 27.51
C ALA A 340 -5.18 -6.12 26.91
N LEU A 341 -6.31 -5.71 26.33
CA LEU A 341 -6.49 -4.40 25.73
C LEU A 341 -7.29 -3.50 26.69
N ASN A 342 -6.85 -2.25 26.83
CA ASN A 342 -7.59 -1.23 27.56
C ASN A 342 -8.70 -0.68 26.65
N THR A 343 -9.96 -0.75 27.07
CA THR A 343 -11.10 -0.24 26.28
C THR A 343 -11.16 1.28 26.20
N ASN A 344 -10.52 2.00 27.14
CA ASN A 344 -10.36 3.47 27.10
C ASN A 344 -9.16 3.88 26.25
N SER A 345 -8.94 3.19 25.13
CA SER A 345 -7.83 3.43 24.23
C SER A 345 -8.32 3.90 22.87
N LEU A 346 -7.40 4.51 22.12
CA LEU A 346 -7.53 4.77 20.69
C LEU A 346 -6.64 3.76 19.95
N ALA A 347 -7.22 3.04 18.99
CA ALA A 347 -6.47 2.25 18.03
C ALA A 347 -6.31 3.05 16.72
N VAL A 348 -5.08 3.48 16.44
CA VAL A 348 -4.71 4.17 15.21
C VAL A 348 -4.21 3.14 14.21
N ILE A 349 -4.97 2.94 13.14
CA ILE A 349 -4.65 1.99 12.07
C ILE A 349 -4.06 2.77 10.90
N VAL A 350 -2.78 2.56 10.63
CA VAL A 350 -2.07 3.33 9.58
C VAL A 350 -1.86 2.46 8.34
N SER A 351 -2.36 2.93 7.19
CA SER A 351 -2.22 2.23 5.91
C SER A 351 -2.35 3.22 4.74
N GLN A 352 -1.38 3.26 3.84
CA GLN A 352 -1.46 4.12 2.66
C GLN A 352 -2.67 3.76 1.80
N SER A 353 -2.84 2.49 1.43
CA SER A 353 -3.94 2.03 0.58
C SER A 353 -5.27 1.91 1.31
N GLY A 354 -5.23 1.74 2.65
CA GLY A 354 -6.41 1.38 3.43
C GLY A 354 -6.99 0.01 3.11
N GLU A 355 -6.24 -0.84 2.40
CA GLU A 355 -6.65 -2.19 1.97
C GLU A 355 -5.71 -3.30 2.48
N THR A 356 -4.77 -2.99 3.37
CA THR A 356 -3.83 -3.97 3.95
C THR A 356 -4.61 -4.98 4.79
N ALA A 357 -4.56 -6.26 4.41
CA ALA A 357 -5.37 -7.33 5.01
C ALA A 357 -5.17 -7.44 6.52
N ASP A 358 -3.91 -7.47 6.98
CA ASP A 358 -3.60 -7.56 8.41
C ASP A 358 -4.07 -6.34 9.20
N SER A 359 -3.90 -5.13 8.64
CA SER A 359 -4.35 -3.89 9.27
C SER A 359 -5.88 -3.83 9.38
N LEU A 360 -6.60 -4.31 8.35
CA LEU A 360 -8.05 -4.40 8.37
C LEU A 360 -8.54 -5.43 9.41
N ALA A 361 -7.88 -6.58 9.51
CA ALA A 361 -8.21 -7.59 10.53
C ALA A 361 -7.95 -7.05 11.96
N ALA A 362 -6.86 -6.31 12.15
CA ALA A 362 -6.55 -5.65 13.42
C ALA A 362 -7.59 -4.59 13.79
N LEU A 363 -8.04 -3.78 12.80
CA LEU A 363 -9.14 -2.83 12.97
C LEU A 363 -10.41 -3.51 13.51
N ARG A 364 -10.85 -4.56 12.82
CA ARG A 364 -12.05 -5.32 13.19
C ARG A 364 -11.94 -5.90 14.61
N LYS A 365 -10.77 -6.45 14.95
CA LYS A 365 -10.48 -6.95 16.30
C LYS A 365 -10.59 -5.87 17.37
N CYS A 366 -10.11 -4.66 17.11
CA CYS A 366 -10.25 -3.53 18.03
C CYS A 366 -11.72 -3.14 18.21
N LYS A 367 -12.50 -3.07 17.13
CA LYS A 367 -13.94 -2.77 17.17
C LYS A 367 -14.73 -3.82 17.95
N GLU A 368 -14.47 -5.12 17.74
CA GLU A 368 -15.07 -6.22 18.50
C GLU A 368 -14.82 -6.10 20.02
N LYS A 369 -13.72 -5.46 20.41
CA LYS A 369 -13.37 -5.18 21.81
C LYS A 369 -13.90 -3.84 22.33
N GLY A 370 -14.64 -3.10 21.53
CA GLY A 370 -15.18 -1.78 21.89
C GLY A 370 -14.12 -0.69 22.01
N ILE A 371 -12.97 -0.82 21.34
CA ILE A 371 -11.90 0.18 21.30
C ILE A 371 -12.20 1.14 20.16
N LEU A 372 -12.16 2.45 20.45
CA LEU A 372 -12.32 3.50 19.44
C LEU A 372 -11.21 3.39 18.38
N THR A 373 -11.59 3.48 17.11
CA THR A 373 -10.65 3.31 15.99
C THR A 373 -10.53 4.57 15.14
N LEU A 374 -9.30 4.88 14.72
CA LEU A 374 -8.96 5.94 13.79
C LEU A 374 -8.11 5.35 12.65
N GLY A 375 -8.61 5.42 11.42
CA GLY A 375 -7.82 5.09 10.23
C GLY A 375 -7.02 6.29 9.75
N ILE A 376 -5.70 6.18 9.60
CA ILE A 376 -4.87 7.13 8.85
C ILE A 376 -4.61 6.52 7.48
N VAL A 377 -5.27 7.02 6.45
CA VAL A 377 -5.26 6.44 5.10
C VAL A 377 -5.14 7.51 4.02
N ASN A 378 -4.61 7.13 2.85
CA ASN A 378 -4.54 8.04 1.71
C ASN A 378 -5.69 7.83 0.71
N VAL A 379 -6.18 6.59 0.56
CA VAL A 379 -7.21 6.26 -0.43
C VAL A 379 -8.60 6.46 0.16
N VAL A 380 -9.30 7.44 -0.41
CA VAL A 380 -10.69 7.76 -0.03
C VAL A 380 -11.59 6.57 -0.35
N GLY A 381 -12.46 6.20 0.61
CA GLY A 381 -13.40 5.10 0.44
C GLY A 381 -12.79 3.69 0.51
N SER A 382 -11.51 3.56 0.92
CA SER A 382 -10.88 2.27 1.18
C SER A 382 -11.58 1.49 2.30
N SER A 383 -11.28 0.19 2.42
CA SER A 383 -11.92 -0.67 3.42
C SER A 383 -11.69 -0.18 4.85
N ILE A 384 -10.46 0.20 5.20
CA ILE A 384 -10.17 0.79 6.52
C ILE A 384 -10.96 2.09 6.72
N ALA A 385 -11.03 2.96 5.69
CA ALA A 385 -11.78 4.22 5.77
C ALA A 385 -13.28 4.00 6.01
N ARG A 386 -13.87 2.95 5.43
CA ARG A 386 -15.28 2.64 5.61
C ARG A 386 -15.60 1.95 6.93
N GLU A 387 -14.67 1.19 7.49
CA GLU A 387 -14.89 0.37 8.68
C GLU A 387 -14.41 1.02 9.97
N ALA A 388 -13.45 1.94 9.94
CA ALA A 388 -13.00 2.68 11.12
C ALA A 388 -14.11 3.61 11.64
N ASP A 389 -14.12 3.88 12.95
CA ASP A 389 -15.07 4.82 13.55
C ASP A 389 -14.78 6.25 13.10
N ASN A 390 -13.51 6.57 12.87
CA ASN A 390 -13.01 7.87 12.44
C ASN A 390 -11.89 7.71 11.41
N VAL A 391 -11.72 8.71 10.55
CA VAL A 391 -10.71 8.66 9.46
C VAL A 391 -9.96 9.97 9.34
N PHE A 392 -8.66 9.87 9.22
CA PHE A 392 -7.78 10.96 8.82
C PHE A 392 -7.21 10.66 7.42
N TYR A 393 -7.64 11.40 6.42
CA TYR A 393 -7.11 11.31 5.06
C TYR A 393 -5.83 12.12 4.91
N THR A 394 -4.76 11.50 4.43
CA THR A 394 -3.45 12.16 4.29
C THR A 394 -3.32 13.04 3.05
N LEU A 395 -4.23 12.92 2.09
CA LEU A 395 -4.29 13.74 0.87
C LEU A 395 -2.99 13.79 0.06
N ALA A 396 -2.18 12.72 0.12
CA ALA A 396 -0.90 12.65 -0.59
C ALA A 396 -1.03 12.52 -2.12
N GLY A 397 -2.26 12.36 -2.64
CA GLY A 397 -2.49 12.01 -4.02
C GLY A 397 -2.07 10.56 -4.35
N PRO A 398 -2.14 10.13 -5.62
CA PRO A 398 -1.76 8.78 -6.01
C PRO A 398 -0.27 8.53 -5.78
N GLU A 399 0.07 7.42 -5.13
CA GLU A 399 1.43 6.91 -4.95
C GLU A 399 1.56 5.58 -5.70
N ILE A 400 2.36 5.57 -6.77
CA ILE A 400 2.43 4.48 -7.76
C ILE A 400 3.63 3.57 -7.53
N SER A 401 4.80 4.14 -7.19
CA SER A 401 5.98 3.34 -6.86
C SER A 401 5.66 2.36 -5.73
N VAL A 402 6.11 1.11 -5.87
CA VAL A 402 5.85 0.08 -4.86
C VAL A 402 6.44 0.47 -3.50
N ALA A 403 7.68 0.95 -3.50
CA ALA A 403 8.30 1.46 -2.28
C ALA A 403 7.67 2.80 -1.88
N THR A 404 7.10 2.85 -0.70
CA THR A 404 6.45 4.03 -0.13
C THR A 404 7.44 5.15 0.18
N THR A 405 7.11 6.39 -0.21
CA THR A 405 7.89 7.60 0.07
C THR A 405 7.02 8.74 0.61
N LYS A 406 6.23 9.40 -0.22
CA LYS A 406 5.40 10.55 0.21
C LYS A 406 4.29 10.15 1.18
N ALA A 407 3.74 8.95 1.08
CA ALA A 407 2.74 8.47 2.03
C ALA A 407 3.33 8.33 3.44
N TYR A 408 4.58 7.87 3.57
CA TYR A 408 5.28 7.83 4.86
C TYR A 408 5.36 9.24 5.48
N SER A 409 5.80 10.24 4.71
CA SER A 409 5.92 11.62 5.17
C SER A 409 4.58 12.23 5.56
N THR A 410 3.52 11.98 4.80
CA THR A 410 2.17 12.49 5.13
C THR A 410 1.56 11.80 6.35
N GLN A 411 1.81 10.51 6.55
CA GLN A 411 1.41 9.79 7.76
C GLN A 411 2.12 10.32 9.01
N LEU A 412 3.39 10.74 8.90
CA LEU A 412 4.09 11.43 9.99
C LEU A 412 3.39 12.73 10.35
N ILE A 413 3.02 13.57 9.37
CA ILE A 413 2.31 14.84 9.62
C ILE A 413 0.98 14.61 10.33
N ALA A 414 0.20 13.60 9.89
CA ALA A 414 -1.04 13.23 10.57
C ALA A 414 -0.78 12.83 12.03
N SER A 415 0.30 12.07 12.28
CA SER A 415 0.70 11.65 13.61
C SER A 415 1.16 12.82 14.49
N TYR A 416 1.88 13.81 13.91
CA TYR A 416 2.31 15.01 14.62
C TYR A 416 1.12 15.91 14.98
N ALA A 417 0.18 16.08 14.04
CA ALA A 417 -1.05 16.84 14.31
C ALA A 417 -1.84 16.21 15.47
N LEU A 418 -1.95 14.88 15.51
CA LEU A 418 -2.54 14.16 16.64
C LEU A 418 -1.77 14.46 17.93
N ALA A 419 -0.44 14.29 17.94
CA ALA A 419 0.40 14.47 19.13
C ALA A 419 0.29 15.89 19.71
N ILE A 420 0.38 16.91 18.86
CA ILE A 420 0.29 18.33 19.26
C ILE A 420 -1.10 18.64 19.82
N GLN A 421 -2.17 18.19 19.14
CA GLN A 421 -3.54 18.44 19.61
C GLN A 421 -3.86 17.67 20.90
N PHE A 422 -3.40 16.42 21.03
CA PHE A 422 -3.53 15.66 22.28
C PHE A 422 -2.80 16.35 23.43
N ALA A 423 -1.57 16.82 23.19
CA ALA A 423 -0.78 17.56 24.18
C ALA A 423 -1.47 18.85 24.64
N LYS A 424 -2.04 19.60 23.68
CA LYS A 424 -2.82 20.82 23.96
C LYS A 424 -4.03 20.53 24.83
N VAL A 425 -4.88 19.58 24.44
CA VAL A 425 -6.13 19.24 25.13
C VAL A 425 -5.86 18.66 26.52
N ARG A 426 -4.78 17.90 26.67
CA ARG A 426 -4.35 17.33 27.96
C ARG A 426 -3.63 18.33 28.86
N GLY A 427 -3.28 19.51 28.33
CA GLY A 427 -2.57 20.55 29.07
C GLY A 427 -1.11 20.20 29.41
N THR A 428 -0.47 19.35 28.62
CA THR A 428 0.92 18.91 28.83
C THR A 428 1.94 19.84 28.16
N ILE A 429 1.49 20.73 27.27
CA ILE A 429 2.30 21.78 26.64
C ILE A 429 1.65 23.16 26.85
N THR A 430 2.45 24.22 26.80
CA THR A 430 1.96 25.62 26.86
C THR A 430 1.37 26.05 25.52
N GLU A 431 0.56 27.13 25.50
CA GLU A 431 0.07 27.78 24.28
C GLU A 431 1.22 28.18 23.35
N GLU A 432 2.26 28.77 23.90
CA GLU A 432 3.45 29.18 23.15
C GLU A 432 4.13 27.99 22.48
N ALA A 433 4.31 26.86 23.19
CA ALA A 433 4.87 25.65 22.63
C ALA A 433 3.98 25.07 21.52
N TYR A 434 2.66 25.08 21.72
CA TYR A 434 1.68 24.65 20.72
C TYR A 434 1.81 25.47 19.42
N ASP A 435 1.85 26.80 19.50
CA ASP A 435 1.97 27.68 18.33
C ASP A 435 3.34 27.50 17.65
N ASN A 436 4.40 27.30 18.42
CA ASN A 436 5.74 27.03 17.89
C ASN A 436 5.81 25.71 17.12
N TYR A 437 5.19 24.64 17.62
CA TYR A 437 5.15 23.35 16.91
C TYR A 437 4.39 23.45 15.58
N ILE A 438 3.26 24.17 15.54
CA ILE A 438 2.52 24.40 14.28
C ILE A 438 3.38 25.18 13.29
N THR A 439 4.02 26.26 13.75
CA THR A 439 4.92 27.07 12.93
C THR A 439 6.07 26.22 12.38
N GLU A 440 6.65 25.37 13.21
CA GLU A 440 7.73 24.49 12.80
C GLU A 440 7.28 23.47 11.72
N LEU A 441 6.09 22.85 11.87
CA LEU A 441 5.53 21.97 10.84
C LEU A 441 5.34 22.71 9.51
N GLN A 442 4.91 23.97 9.52
CA GLN A 442 4.73 24.77 8.31
C GLN A 442 6.06 25.07 7.58
N THR A 443 7.20 24.95 8.26
CA THR A 443 8.53 25.15 7.65
C THR A 443 9.10 23.87 7.00
N LEU A 444 8.52 22.69 7.28
CA LEU A 444 9.05 21.43 6.77
C LEU A 444 9.12 21.36 5.24
N PRO A 445 8.14 21.85 4.46
CA PRO A 445 8.22 21.82 2.99
C PRO A 445 9.47 22.50 2.44
N ASP A 446 9.80 23.69 2.92
CA ASP A 446 10.98 24.44 2.47
C ASP A 446 12.29 23.72 2.87
N LYS A 447 12.31 23.11 4.05
CA LYS A 447 13.44 22.32 4.52
C LYS A 447 13.63 21.04 3.68
N ILE A 448 12.53 20.38 3.27
CA ILE A 448 12.58 19.23 2.37
C ILE A 448 13.10 19.67 0.98
N HIS A 449 12.61 20.78 0.43
CA HIS A 449 13.13 21.33 -0.83
C HIS A 449 14.64 21.53 -0.77
N LYS A 450 15.15 22.10 0.31
CA LYS A 450 16.58 22.33 0.50
C LYS A 450 17.40 21.04 0.52
N ILE A 451 16.86 19.96 1.07
CA ILE A 451 17.53 18.63 1.03
C ILE A 451 17.56 18.11 -0.41
N LEU A 452 16.47 18.27 -1.16
CA LEU A 452 16.37 17.80 -2.54
C LEU A 452 17.30 18.54 -3.50
N GLU A 453 17.71 19.77 -3.18
CA GLU A 453 18.72 20.55 -3.94
C GLU A 453 20.12 19.94 -3.87
N ASP A 454 20.47 19.19 -2.82
CA ASP A 454 21.79 18.55 -2.62
C ASP A 454 21.82 17.04 -2.98
N LYS A 455 20.85 16.58 -3.76
CA LYS A 455 20.69 15.16 -4.07
C LYS A 455 21.87 14.55 -4.86
N GLU A 456 22.61 15.34 -5.63
CA GLU A 456 23.76 14.88 -6.43
C GLU A 456 24.89 14.34 -5.54
N ARG A 457 25.09 14.88 -4.33
CA ARG A 457 26.06 14.34 -3.37
C ARG A 457 25.68 12.93 -2.93
N ILE A 458 24.38 12.72 -2.68
CA ILE A 458 23.85 11.40 -2.29
C ILE A 458 23.96 10.44 -3.47
N GLN A 459 23.68 10.90 -4.70
CA GLN A 459 23.85 10.11 -5.92
C GLN A 459 25.29 9.64 -6.11
N TRP A 460 26.26 10.54 -5.93
CA TRP A 460 27.68 10.19 -6.02
C TRP A 460 28.08 9.15 -4.98
N PHE A 461 27.63 9.31 -3.74
CA PHE A 461 27.89 8.34 -2.67
C PHE A 461 27.24 6.98 -2.98
N ALA A 462 25.97 6.98 -3.37
CA ALA A 462 25.21 5.79 -3.73
C ALA A 462 25.88 4.97 -4.85
N ALA A 463 26.41 5.64 -5.88
CA ALA A 463 27.13 4.98 -6.96
C ALA A 463 28.39 4.24 -6.47
N LYS A 464 29.09 4.79 -5.49
CA LYS A 464 30.25 4.12 -4.88
C LYS A 464 29.88 2.93 -4.00
N GLN A 465 28.70 3.01 -3.35
CA GLN A 465 28.22 1.99 -2.42
C GLN A 465 27.28 0.96 -3.08
N ALA A 466 27.06 1.03 -4.40
CA ALA A 466 26.11 0.17 -5.10
C ALA A 466 26.40 -1.34 -5.00
N ASN A 467 27.66 -1.70 -4.75
CA ASN A 467 28.10 -3.10 -4.70
C ASN A 467 28.42 -3.59 -3.27
N VAL A 468 28.07 -2.85 -2.24
CA VAL A 468 28.21 -3.34 -0.86
C VAL A 468 27.35 -4.58 -0.66
N LYS A 469 27.85 -5.52 0.13
CA LYS A 469 27.16 -6.77 0.41
C LYS A 469 26.05 -6.56 1.44
N ASP A 470 26.40 -5.85 2.52
CA ASP A 470 25.54 -5.60 3.66
C ASP A 470 25.60 -4.11 4.05
N ALA A 471 24.55 -3.58 4.62
CA ALA A 471 24.47 -2.23 5.15
C ALA A 471 23.77 -2.21 6.52
N PHE A 472 24.36 -1.49 7.47
CA PHE A 472 23.78 -1.34 8.80
C PHE A 472 23.36 0.11 9.03
N PHE A 473 22.16 0.29 9.55
CA PHE A 473 21.62 1.58 9.93
C PHE A 473 21.55 1.66 11.44
N VAL A 474 22.10 2.71 12.03
CA VAL A 474 22.20 2.82 13.49
C VAL A 474 21.72 4.19 13.96
N GLY A 475 20.98 4.20 15.05
CA GLY A 475 20.45 5.41 15.68
C GLY A 475 20.01 5.15 17.10
N ARG A 476 19.69 6.20 17.85
CA ARG A 476 19.14 6.11 19.20
C ARG A 476 17.86 6.91 19.31
N GLY A 477 16.90 6.43 20.11
CA GLY A 477 15.59 7.08 20.23
C GLY A 477 14.88 7.12 18.87
N ILE A 478 14.37 8.29 18.49
CA ILE A 478 13.67 8.48 17.21
C ILE A 478 14.59 8.21 15.99
N ASP A 479 15.91 8.42 16.11
CA ASP A 479 16.87 8.09 15.06
C ASP A 479 16.93 6.59 14.75
N TYR A 480 16.61 5.73 15.70
CA TYR A 480 16.44 4.31 15.45
C TYR A 480 15.19 4.03 14.59
N ALA A 481 14.08 4.71 14.86
CA ALA A 481 12.88 4.60 14.02
C ALA A 481 13.15 5.05 12.57
N ILE A 482 13.91 6.13 12.38
CA ILE A 482 14.38 6.60 11.06
C ILE A 482 15.26 5.54 10.39
N SER A 483 16.18 4.93 11.14
CA SER A 483 17.07 3.88 10.66
C SER A 483 16.32 2.65 10.16
N LEU A 484 15.22 2.26 10.81
CA LEU A 484 14.35 1.17 10.37
C LEU A 484 13.79 1.44 8.97
N GLU A 485 13.29 2.65 8.72
CA GLU A 485 12.74 3.01 7.40
C GLU A 485 13.83 3.10 6.33
N GLY A 486 14.98 3.68 6.63
CA GLY A 486 16.13 3.73 5.71
C GLY A 486 16.60 2.33 5.31
N SER A 487 16.72 1.43 6.27
CA SER A 487 17.05 0.02 6.04
C SER A 487 16.00 -0.67 5.18
N LEU A 488 14.71 -0.43 5.42
CA LEU A 488 13.63 -1.01 4.62
C LEU A 488 13.72 -0.54 3.16
N LYS A 489 13.89 0.76 2.90
CA LYS A 489 14.05 1.28 1.52
C LYS A 489 15.24 0.66 0.82
N MET A 490 16.38 0.53 1.51
CA MET A 490 17.58 -0.10 0.93
C MET A 490 17.30 -1.54 0.48
N LYS A 491 16.70 -2.38 1.32
CA LYS A 491 16.45 -3.78 0.97
C LYS A 491 15.35 -3.96 -0.08
N GLU A 492 14.28 -3.14 -0.05
CA GLU A 492 13.15 -3.24 -0.97
C GLU A 492 13.55 -3.04 -2.43
N ILE A 493 14.36 -2.02 -2.72
CA ILE A 493 14.60 -1.57 -4.08
C ILE A 493 16.00 -1.88 -4.60
N SER A 494 17.01 -2.00 -3.71
CA SER A 494 18.40 -2.31 -4.12
C SER A 494 18.79 -3.77 -3.94
N TYR A 495 17.99 -4.53 -3.18
CA TYR A 495 18.24 -5.94 -2.80
C TYR A 495 19.54 -6.13 -2.01
N ILE A 496 20.12 -5.06 -1.46
CA ILE A 496 21.21 -5.14 -0.50
C ILE A 496 20.62 -5.57 0.84
N HIS A 497 21.17 -6.61 1.45
CA HIS A 497 20.79 -6.97 2.81
C HIS A 497 21.12 -5.81 3.75
N SER A 498 20.16 -5.32 4.45
CA SER A 498 20.34 -4.22 5.39
C SER A 498 19.50 -4.39 6.64
N GLU A 499 20.04 -3.98 7.77
CA GLU A 499 19.38 -4.04 9.06
C GLU A 499 19.55 -2.73 9.83
N ALA A 500 18.57 -2.42 10.66
CA ALA A 500 18.62 -1.27 11.55
C ALA A 500 18.72 -1.73 13.00
N TYR A 501 19.58 -1.07 13.77
CA TYR A 501 19.80 -1.36 15.18
C TYR A 501 19.74 -0.10 16.02
N ALA A 502 19.16 -0.21 17.21
CA ALA A 502 19.44 0.76 18.25
C ALA A 502 20.96 0.74 18.52
N ALA A 503 21.62 1.88 18.32
CA ALA A 503 23.10 1.94 18.26
C ALA A 503 23.79 1.33 19.50
N GLY A 504 23.15 1.41 20.68
CA GLY A 504 23.64 0.79 21.91
C GLY A 504 23.63 -0.73 21.90
N GLU A 505 22.71 -1.35 21.13
CA GLU A 505 22.55 -2.80 21.04
C GLU A 505 23.60 -3.49 20.17
N LEU A 506 24.34 -2.74 19.35
CA LEU A 506 25.43 -3.31 18.54
C LEU A 506 26.39 -4.16 19.37
N LYS A 507 26.73 -3.71 20.57
CA LYS A 507 27.68 -4.38 21.49
C LYS A 507 27.17 -5.74 21.99
N HIS A 508 25.87 -5.97 21.96
CA HIS A 508 25.25 -7.17 22.48
C HIS A 508 25.13 -8.32 21.48
N GLY A 509 25.94 -8.25 20.41
CA GLY A 509 26.06 -9.33 19.41
C GLY A 509 26.37 -8.86 18.00
N THR A 510 25.55 -7.95 17.47
CA THR A 510 25.53 -7.56 16.05
C THR A 510 26.85 -6.96 15.56
N ILE A 511 27.63 -6.30 16.41
CA ILE A 511 28.93 -5.73 16.06
C ILE A 511 29.91 -6.79 15.54
N SER A 512 29.66 -8.08 15.81
CA SER A 512 30.44 -9.20 15.26
C SER A 512 30.37 -9.32 13.74
N LEU A 513 29.34 -8.70 13.11
CA LEU A 513 29.14 -8.67 11.66
C LEU A 513 29.93 -7.56 10.96
N ILE A 514 30.51 -6.64 11.73
CA ILE A 514 31.29 -5.53 11.18
C ILE A 514 32.70 -6.01 10.80
N GLU A 515 32.98 -5.92 9.51
CA GLU A 515 34.29 -6.24 8.91
C GLU A 515 34.75 -5.07 8.05
N ASP A 516 35.98 -5.17 7.50
CA ASP A 516 36.57 -4.11 6.68
C ASP A 516 35.68 -3.77 5.47
N GLY A 517 35.36 -2.50 5.32
CA GLY A 517 34.47 -1.98 4.26
C GLY A 517 32.98 -2.15 4.49
N THR A 518 32.53 -2.74 5.60
CA THR A 518 31.09 -2.81 5.93
C THR A 518 30.48 -1.41 5.99
N LEU A 519 29.40 -1.16 5.23
CA LEU A 519 28.72 0.13 5.24
C LEU A 519 27.87 0.29 6.52
N VAL A 520 28.14 1.32 7.30
CA VAL A 520 27.34 1.70 8.47
C VAL A 520 26.83 3.13 8.30
N ILE A 521 25.51 3.30 8.33
CA ILE A 521 24.83 4.58 8.23
C ILE A 521 24.35 4.99 9.63
N GLY A 522 24.98 6.02 10.22
CA GLY A 522 24.58 6.60 11.50
C GLY A 522 23.60 7.74 11.31
N VAL A 523 22.44 7.67 11.96
CA VAL A 523 21.46 8.77 12.04
C VAL A 523 21.67 9.49 13.38
N LEU A 524 21.91 10.81 13.32
CA LEU A 524 22.39 11.63 14.43
C LEU A 524 21.63 12.98 14.47
N THR A 525 20.30 12.91 14.57
CA THR A 525 19.47 14.12 14.56
C THR A 525 19.05 14.58 15.96
N GLN A 526 19.24 13.74 16.99
CA GLN A 526 18.83 14.00 18.36
C GLN A 526 19.99 14.62 19.16
N PRO A 527 19.88 15.89 19.59
CA PRO A 527 20.99 16.59 20.24
C PRO A 527 21.53 15.88 21.49
N ASP A 528 20.64 15.38 22.34
CA ASP A 528 21.00 14.73 23.61
C ASP A 528 21.64 13.33 23.43
N LEU A 529 21.46 12.73 22.25
CA LEU A 529 21.93 11.38 21.93
C LEU A 529 23.09 11.38 20.93
N TYR A 530 23.44 12.57 20.38
CA TYR A 530 24.45 12.72 19.34
C TYR A 530 25.80 12.08 19.72
N GLU A 531 26.38 12.49 20.85
CA GLU A 531 27.67 11.98 21.33
C GLU A 531 27.64 10.47 21.59
N LYS A 532 26.50 9.94 22.05
CA LYS A 532 26.31 8.51 22.30
C LYS A 532 26.32 7.70 21.00
N THR A 533 25.70 8.23 19.96
CA THR A 533 25.64 7.59 18.64
C THR A 533 26.99 7.67 17.94
N ILE A 534 27.68 8.83 18.00
CA ILE A 534 29.06 8.98 17.52
C ILE A 534 29.97 7.93 18.16
N SER A 535 29.90 7.76 19.48
CA SER A 535 30.70 6.74 20.18
C SER A 535 30.48 5.33 19.62
N ASN A 536 29.24 4.96 19.29
CA ASN A 536 28.94 3.67 18.69
C ASN A 536 29.46 3.56 17.24
N MET A 537 29.43 4.66 16.48
CA MET A 537 30.01 4.68 15.13
C MET A 537 31.54 4.52 15.18
N VAL A 538 32.22 5.14 16.13
CA VAL A 538 33.68 4.96 16.36
C VAL A 538 33.99 3.49 16.63
N GLU A 539 33.17 2.79 17.39
CA GLU A 539 33.36 1.35 17.64
C GLU A 539 33.27 0.51 16.36
N CYS A 540 32.35 0.88 15.43
CA CYS A 540 32.27 0.25 14.11
C CYS A 540 33.51 0.61 13.25
N LYS A 541 33.93 1.88 13.25
CA LYS A 541 35.08 2.35 12.49
C LYS A 541 36.38 1.63 12.93
N SER A 542 36.53 1.39 14.22
CA SER A 542 37.70 0.66 14.75
C SER A 542 37.79 -0.80 14.28
N ARG A 543 36.74 -1.32 13.65
CA ARG A 543 36.65 -2.66 13.05
C ARG A 543 36.66 -2.63 11.52
N GLY A 544 36.95 -1.46 10.92
CA GLY A 544 37.09 -1.31 9.48
C GLY A 544 35.80 -0.86 8.75
N ALA A 545 34.70 -0.53 9.47
CA ALA A 545 33.47 -0.05 8.81
C ALA A 545 33.72 1.24 8.02
N TYR A 546 33.04 1.35 6.88
CA TYR A 546 32.92 2.60 6.13
C TYR A 546 31.66 3.33 6.64
N LEU A 547 31.86 4.54 7.14
CA LEU A 547 30.80 5.26 7.87
C LEU A 547 30.17 6.38 7.05
N MET A 548 28.85 6.38 6.98
CA MET A 548 28.05 7.53 6.58
C MET A 548 27.35 8.15 7.81
N GLY A 549 27.52 9.45 8.03
CA GLY A 549 26.80 10.20 9.06
C GLY A 549 25.67 11.03 8.45
N LEU A 550 24.45 10.89 8.94
CA LEU A 550 23.30 11.74 8.62
C LEU A 550 22.97 12.59 9.83
N THR A 551 23.16 13.90 9.74
CA THR A 551 23.03 14.81 10.88
C THR A 551 22.50 16.17 10.48
N THR A 552 22.25 17.06 11.45
CA THR A 552 21.77 18.43 11.20
C THR A 552 22.93 19.40 10.97
N PHE A 553 22.70 20.45 10.20
CA PHE A 553 23.66 21.55 10.06
C PHE A 553 24.11 22.08 11.43
N GLY A 554 25.40 22.25 11.60
CA GLY A 554 26.05 22.65 12.85
C GLY A 554 26.78 21.53 13.57
N ASN A 555 26.51 20.29 13.28
CA ASN A 555 27.21 19.11 13.84
C ASN A 555 28.42 18.72 12.98
N TYR A 556 29.31 19.67 12.68
CA TYR A 556 30.43 19.48 11.76
C TYR A 556 31.47 18.46 12.26
N ASN A 557 31.54 18.23 13.57
CA ASN A 557 32.41 17.22 14.17
C ASN A 557 32.07 15.78 13.72
N THR A 558 30.92 15.57 13.08
CA THR A 558 30.57 14.28 12.46
C THR A 558 31.62 13.88 11.42
N GLU A 559 32.21 14.85 10.70
CA GLU A 559 33.24 14.62 9.68
C GLU A 559 34.57 14.06 10.25
N ASP A 560 34.83 14.25 11.54
CA ASP A 560 35.99 13.68 12.21
C ASP A 560 35.88 12.15 12.36
N THR A 561 34.64 11.64 12.33
CA THR A 561 34.34 10.21 12.51
C THR A 561 33.88 9.55 11.21
N ALA A 562 32.92 10.16 10.50
CA ALA A 562 32.31 9.59 9.30
C ALA A 562 33.18 9.83 8.05
N ASP A 563 33.18 8.85 7.15
CA ASP A 563 33.86 8.93 5.86
C ASP A 563 33.06 9.73 4.82
N PHE A 564 31.76 9.82 5.04
CA PHE A 564 30.84 10.66 4.27
C PHE A 564 29.75 11.21 5.19
N THR A 565 29.44 12.50 5.07
CA THR A 565 28.43 13.16 5.91
C THR A 565 27.36 13.84 5.05
N VAL A 566 26.11 13.62 5.41
CA VAL A 566 24.94 14.31 4.85
C VAL A 566 24.34 15.21 5.93
N TYR A 567 24.13 16.47 5.58
CA TYR A 567 23.53 17.44 6.47
C TYR A 567 22.10 17.76 6.06
N ILE A 568 21.20 17.80 7.04
CA ILE A 568 19.82 18.26 6.88
C ILE A 568 19.60 19.57 7.62
N PRO A 569 18.62 20.40 7.22
CA PRO A 569 18.24 21.59 7.97
C PRO A 569 17.88 21.27 9.41
N LYS A 570 18.15 22.21 10.32
CA LYS A 570 17.67 22.11 11.71
C LYS A 570 16.17 22.16 11.76
N THR A 571 15.60 21.34 12.62
CA THR A 571 14.17 21.33 12.95
C THR A 571 14.01 20.97 14.43
N ASP A 572 12.80 21.09 14.96
CA ASP A 572 12.50 20.54 16.27
C ASP A 572 12.81 19.02 16.27
N PRO A 573 13.50 18.48 17.29
CA PRO A 573 13.88 17.08 17.33
C PRO A 573 12.71 16.10 17.15
N HIS A 574 11.49 16.44 17.56
CA HIS A 574 10.30 15.62 17.34
C HIS A 574 9.94 15.43 15.85
N PHE A 575 10.31 16.39 15.00
CA PHE A 575 9.97 16.37 13.57
C PHE A 575 11.15 15.99 12.67
N ALA A 576 12.29 15.64 13.26
CA ALA A 576 13.52 15.29 12.54
C ALA A 576 13.31 14.13 11.54
N THR A 577 12.39 13.21 11.83
CA THR A 577 12.06 12.07 10.95
C THR A 577 11.62 12.54 9.55
N SER A 578 10.81 13.60 9.46
CA SER A 578 10.32 14.16 8.19
C SER A 578 11.43 14.68 7.29
N LEU A 579 12.56 15.07 7.84
CA LEU A 579 13.72 15.54 7.08
C LEU A 579 14.75 14.43 6.84
N ALA A 580 15.07 13.66 7.87
CA ALA A 580 16.13 12.64 7.80
C ALA A 580 15.76 11.45 6.90
N VAL A 581 14.48 11.15 6.72
CA VAL A 581 14.04 10.09 5.80
C VAL A 581 14.35 10.41 4.34
N ILE A 582 14.35 11.70 3.94
CA ILE A 582 14.53 12.11 2.54
C ILE A 582 15.90 11.68 1.97
N PRO A 583 17.04 11.97 2.63
CA PRO A 583 18.33 11.45 2.17
C PRO A 583 18.40 9.93 2.10
N LEU A 584 17.71 9.22 3.01
CA LEU A 584 17.70 7.75 3.02
C LEU A 584 16.86 7.17 1.87
N GLN A 585 15.74 7.81 1.52
CA GLN A 585 14.97 7.48 0.32
C GLN A 585 15.80 7.70 -0.96
N LEU A 586 16.48 8.84 -1.07
CA LEU A 586 17.38 9.16 -2.17
C LEU A 586 18.55 8.16 -2.26
N LEU A 587 19.14 7.77 -1.13
CA LEU A 587 20.20 6.78 -1.08
C LEU A 587 19.75 5.43 -1.65
N GLY A 588 18.62 4.90 -1.18
CA GLY A 588 18.03 3.66 -1.70
C GLY A 588 17.74 3.75 -3.19
N TYR A 589 17.12 4.85 -3.63
CA TYR A 589 16.83 5.11 -5.04
C TYR A 589 18.10 5.10 -5.91
N TYR A 590 19.10 5.89 -5.57
CA TYR A 590 20.30 6.01 -6.40
C TYR A 590 21.18 4.75 -6.39
N VAL A 591 21.22 4.02 -5.28
CA VAL A 591 21.86 2.69 -5.23
C VAL A 591 21.20 1.75 -6.22
N SER A 592 19.87 1.74 -6.27
CA SER A 592 19.09 0.88 -7.19
C SER A 592 19.29 1.26 -8.65
N VAL A 593 19.28 2.56 -8.96
CA VAL A 593 19.55 3.08 -10.30
C VAL A 593 20.97 2.72 -10.74
N ALA A 594 21.98 2.88 -9.87
CA ALA A 594 23.37 2.51 -10.16
C ALA A 594 23.54 1.01 -10.44
N LYS A 595 22.67 0.17 -9.87
CA LYS A 595 22.60 -1.29 -10.15
C LYS A 595 21.77 -1.64 -11.38
N GLY A 596 21.15 -0.67 -12.04
CA GLY A 596 20.25 -0.90 -13.19
C GLY A 596 18.94 -1.62 -12.83
N LEU A 597 18.45 -1.44 -11.60
CA LEU A 597 17.23 -2.09 -11.10
C LEU A 597 16.00 -1.21 -11.36
N ASP A 598 14.84 -1.84 -11.50
CA ASP A 598 13.54 -1.15 -11.59
C ASP A 598 13.09 -0.71 -10.19
N VAL A 599 13.23 0.57 -9.91
CA VAL A 599 12.91 1.15 -8.58
C VAL A 599 11.41 1.27 -8.33
N ASP A 600 10.60 1.39 -9.39
CA ASP A 600 9.15 1.53 -9.28
C ASP A 600 8.47 0.19 -9.04
N LYS A 601 9.02 -0.89 -9.60
CA LYS A 601 8.47 -2.24 -9.55
C LYS A 601 9.55 -3.25 -9.12
N PRO A 602 10.01 -3.19 -7.86
CA PRO A 602 11.03 -4.11 -7.37
C PRO A 602 10.47 -5.54 -7.31
N ARG A 603 11.35 -6.52 -7.57
CA ARG A 603 10.97 -7.94 -7.59
C ARG A 603 10.33 -8.39 -6.27
N ASN A 604 9.38 -9.32 -6.35
CA ASN A 604 8.74 -10.00 -5.22
C ASN A 604 7.92 -9.07 -4.30
N LEU A 605 7.67 -7.82 -4.67
CA LEU A 605 6.89 -6.88 -3.88
C LEU A 605 5.63 -6.43 -4.63
N ALA A 606 4.61 -6.11 -3.88
CA ALA A 606 3.40 -5.47 -4.36
C ALA A 606 3.13 -4.19 -3.56
N LYS A 607 2.53 -3.17 -4.20
CA LYS A 607 2.23 -1.87 -3.57
C LYS A 607 1.35 -2.00 -2.33
N SER A 608 0.42 -2.95 -2.34
CA SER A 608 -0.49 -3.21 -1.22
C SER A 608 -0.68 -4.72 -1.06
N VAL A 609 -0.57 -5.20 0.18
CA VAL A 609 -0.78 -6.62 0.53
C VAL A 609 -2.20 -6.78 1.06
N THR A 610 -3.09 -7.27 0.21
CA THR A 610 -4.53 -7.42 0.50
C THR A 610 -4.95 -8.85 0.75
N VAL A 611 -3.98 -9.74 0.85
CA VAL A 611 -4.14 -11.16 1.21
C VAL A 611 -3.23 -11.50 2.37
N GLU A 612 -3.58 -12.54 3.11
CA GLU A 612 -2.77 -13.10 4.17
C GLU A 612 -1.78 -14.13 3.65
#